data_4568f10f1830c6b0ad2bcfc55ed98d54
#
_entry.id   4568f10f1830c6b0ad2bcfc55ed98d54
#
_cell.length_a   1.000
_cell.length_b   1.000
_cell.length_c   1.000
_cell.angle_alpha   90.00
_cell.angle_beta   90.00
_cell.angle_gamma   90.00
#
_symmetry.space_group_name_H-M   'P 1'
#
loop_
_entity.id
_entity.type
_entity.pdbx_description
1 polymer ?
#
loop_
_entity_poly.entity_id
_entity_poly.type
_entity_poly.pdbx_seq_one_letter_code
_entity_poly.pdbx_strand_id
1 'polypeptide(L)'
;LDRPFDYSVPAELADAALTGTRVKVRFGGQDLGGFVLERLSRSTSGHALSPLAKVVSPVQVLTPEVLELARRVAARYAGTLSDVLRAAVPPRVARLEKELQAREAEAAAQLPASATPPSPAELPAAAKPGPPATPEADESQAWGSYTNGRSFLKHLKAGDSPRAAVSVLRGYGRGGWPNLIAAAVAAVRASGRGAVVVVPDYRDLDRMEKALTAVLPESDIARLSSDDGATPRYRNFLRLLDGSAKVAVGTRSAAFAPVANLGLVVCWDDGDDLHIDQRAPYVHSRD
;
A
#
# COMPACT_ATOMS: atom_id res chain seq x y z
N LEU A 1 -16.90 -12.56 11.00
CA LEU A 1 -18.17 -11.84 10.96
C LEU A 1 -18.38 -11.27 9.56
N ASP A 2 -19.55 -11.46 9.00
CA ASP A 2 -19.85 -11.20 7.59
C ASP A 2 -20.42 -9.77 7.33
N ARG A 3 -20.63 -9.00 8.37
CA ARG A 3 -21.19 -7.65 8.28
C ARG A 3 -20.56 -6.70 9.31
N PRO A 4 -20.55 -5.38 9.05
CA PRO A 4 -20.20 -4.40 10.06
C PRO A 4 -21.23 -4.35 11.19
N PHE A 5 -20.79 -3.90 12.36
CA PHE A 5 -21.61 -3.72 13.55
C PHE A 5 -21.45 -2.30 14.09
N ASP A 6 -22.55 -1.73 14.55
CA ASP A 6 -22.57 -0.40 15.11
C ASP A 6 -22.24 -0.41 16.62
N TYR A 7 -21.39 0.52 17.03
CA TYR A 7 -21.02 0.76 18.42
C TYR A 7 -21.14 2.25 18.74
N SER A 8 -21.53 2.58 19.96
CA SER A 8 -21.43 3.96 20.42
C SER A 8 -19.98 4.30 20.75
N VAL A 9 -19.55 5.53 20.44
CA VAL A 9 -18.20 5.99 20.75
C VAL A 9 -18.26 6.88 21.98
N PRO A 10 -17.67 6.45 23.13
CA PRO A 10 -17.56 7.30 24.31
C PRO A 10 -16.84 8.62 24.00
N ALA A 11 -17.20 9.69 24.70
CA ALA A 11 -16.65 11.03 24.46
C ALA A 11 -15.11 11.06 24.58
N GLU A 12 -14.56 10.32 25.55
CA GLU A 12 -13.12 10.20 25.78
C GLU A 12 -12.36 9.48 24.66
N LEU A 13 -13.04 8.72 23.80
CA LEU A 13 -12.46 8.03 22.66
C LEU A 13 -12.77 8.72 21.32
N ALA A 14 -13.55 9.80 21.33
CA ALA A 14 -14.06 10.42 20.12
C ALA A 14 -12.97 10.86 19.14
N ASP A 15 -11.92 11.51 19.65
CA ASP A 15 -10.80 12.05 18.85
C ASP A 15 -9.87 10.94 18.32
N ALA A 16 -9.78 9.82 19.03
CA ALA A 16 -8.91 8.71 18.66
C ALA A 16 -9.61 7.66 17.78
N ALA A 17 -10.95 7.57 17.83
CA ALA A 17 -11.73 6.59 17.07
C ALA A 17 -12.01 7.07 15.65
N LEU A 18 -10.95 7.36 14.89
CA LEU A 18 -11.03 7.78 13.49
C LEU A 18 -11.22 6.57 12.56
N THR A 19 -11.81 6.81 11.38
CA THR A 19 -11.92 5.78 10.33
C THR A 19 -10.55 5.19 10.01
N GLY A 20 -10.47 3.85 9.93
CA GLY A 20 -9.21 3.14 9.68
C GLY A 20 -8.40 2.80 10.92
N THR A 21 -8.76 3.28 12.12
CA THR A 21 -8.06 2.94 13.36
C THR A 21 -8.42 1.55 13.86
N ARG A 22 -7.48 0.92 14.58
CA ARG A 22 -7.70 -0.38 15.24
C ARG A 22 -8.43 -0.18 16.57
N VAL A 23 -9.45 -0.98 16.81
CA VAL A 23 -10.29 -0.93 18.01
C VAL A 23 -10.43 -2.30 18.67
N LYS A 24 -10.85 -2.30 19.94
CA LYS A 24 -11.42 -3.45 20.63
C LYS A 24 -12.89 -3.19 20.93
N VAL A 25 -13.70 -4.21 20.71
CA VAL A 25 -15.14 -4.20 20.97
C VAL A 25 -15.54 -5.43 21.75
N ARG A 26 -16.58 -5.31 22.57
CA ARG A 26 -17.23 -6.44 23.24
C ARG A 26 -18.25 -7.04 22.29
N PHE A 27 -18.11 -8.31 21.95
CA PHE A 27 -19.04 -9.02 21.09
C PHE A 27 -19.23 -10.48 21.56
N GLY A 28 -20.47 -10.86 21.82
CA GLY A 28 -20.77 -12.21 22.31
C GLY A 28 -20.03 -12.58 23.61
N GLY A 29 -19.81 -11.61 24.52
CA GLY A 29 -19.10 -11.85 25.77
C GLY A 29 -17.57 -11.84 25.64
N GLN A 30 -17.00 -11.70 24.43
CA GLN A 30 -15.55 -11.71 24.17
C GLN A 30 -15.07 -10.33 23.69
N ASP A 31 -13.81 -10.03 23.97
CA ASP A 31 -13.14 -8.85 23.42
C ASP A 31 -12.53 -9.18 22.05
N LEU A 32 -13.10 -8.61 21.00
CA LEU A 32 -12.64 -8.78 19.63
C LEU A 32 -11.92 -7.55 19.11
N GLY A 33 -10.89 -7.78 18.31
CA GLY A 33 -10.23 -6.71 17.53
C GLY A 33 -11.00 -6.40 16.26
N GLY A 34 -11.00 -5.13 15.87
CA GLY A 34 -11.62 -4.67 14.64
C GLY A 34 -11.01 -3.38 14.14
N PHE A 35 -11.64 -2.80 13.11
CA PHE A 35 -11.30 -1.49 12.56
C PHE A 35 -12.56 -0.62 12.55
N VAL A 36 -12.38 0.68 12.76
CA VAL A 36 -13.43 1.67 12.49
C VAL A 36 -13.57 1.80 10.97
N LEU A 37 -14.70 1.37 10.43
CA LEU A 37 -14.95 1.45 8.98
C LEU A 37 -15.53 2.80 8.59
N GLU A 38 -16.37 3.37 9.48
CA GLU A 38 -17.06 4.64 9.25
C GLU A 38 -17.47 5.26 10.58
N ARG A 39 -17.59 6.60 10.62
CA ARG A 39 -18.16 7.36 11.73
C ARG A 39 -19.50 7.92 11.29
N LEU A 40 -20.56 7.53 11.98
CA LEU A 40 -21.92 7.95 11.71
C LEU A 40 -22.42 8.86 12.84
N SER A 41 -23.21 9.86 12.50
CA SER A 41 -23.89 10.72 13.49
C SER A 41 -25.08 10.01 14.13
N ARG A 42 -25.64 9.02 13.44
CA ARG A 42 -26.81 8.25 13.89
C ARG A 42 -26.73 6.82 13.35
N SER A 43 -27.01 5.83 14.20
CA SER A 43 -27.15 4.43 13.79
C SER A 43 -28.54 4.15 13.27
N THR A 44 -28.63 3.24 12.30
CA THR A 44 -29.88 2.66 11.82
C THR A 44 -30.27 1.39 12.59
N SER A 45 -29.45 0.96 13.56
CA SER A 45 -29.76 -0.18 14.43
C SER A 45 -30.96 0.11 15.29
N GLY A 46 -31.94 -0.80 15.32
CA GLY A 46 -33.10 -0.72 16.21
C GLY A 46 -32.80 -1.12 17.66
N HIS A 47 -31.53 -1.39 18.00
CA HIS A 47 -31.12 -1.86 19.32
C HIS A 47 -30.19 -0.85 20.00
N ALA A 48 -30.12 -0.91 21.34
CA ALA A 48 -29.15 -0.14 22.11
C ALA A 48 -27.72 -0.53 21.71
N LEU A 49 -26.90 0.47 21.44
CA LEU A 49 -25.52 0.27 21.02
C LEU A 49 -24.62 -0.03 22.21
N SER A 50 -23.80 -1.07 22.12
CA SER A 50 -22.71 -1.28 23.06
C SER A 50 -21.63 -0.24 22.85
N PRO A 51 -20.95 0.23 23.94
CA PRO A 51 -19.86 1.18 23.78
C PRO A 51 -18.62 0.51 23.20
N LEU A 52 -17.83 1.30 22.45
CA LEU A 52 -16.49 0.94 22.03
C LEU A 52 -15.60 0.75 23.26
N ALA A 53 -14.97 -0.43 23.40
CA ALA A 53 -14.18 -0.74 24.59
C ALA A 53 -12.85 0.02 24.61
N LYS A 54 -12.17 0.11 23.46
CA LYS A 54 -10.84 0.76 23.38
C LYS A 54 -10.45 1.08 21.94
N VAL A 55 -9.80 2.21 21.72
CA VAL A 55 -8.97 2.46 20.55
C VAL A 55 -7.56 1.91 20.85
N VAL A 56 -7.09 0.97 20.01
CA VAL A 56 -5.82 0.29 20.23
C VAL A 56 -4.64 1.16 19.84
N SER A 57 -4.85 2.00 18.83
CA SER A 57 -3.87 2.96 18.31
C SER A 57 -4.59 4.05 17.52
N PRO A 58 -4.16 5.31 17.59
CA PRO A 58 -4.71 6.38 16.77
C PRO A 58 -4.24 6.32 15.30
N VAL A 59 -3.28 5.44 14.95
CA VAL A 59 -2.80 5.30 13.57
C VAL A 59 -3.90 4.70 12.69
N GLN A 60 -4.26 5.41 11.62
CA GLN A 60 -5.26 4.99 10.62
C GLN A 60 -4.62 4.01 9.64
N VAL A 61 -4.48 2.74 10.05
CA VAL A 61 -3.79 1.70 9.27
C VAL A 61 -4.60 1.15 8.10
N LEU A 62 -5.90 1.42 8.05
CA LEU A 62 -6.80 1.00 6.97
C LEU A 62 -7.25 2.24 6.20
N THR A 63 -6.63 2.49 5.05
CA THR A 63 -7.00 3.62 4.18
C THR A 63 -8.33 3.37 3.48
N PRO A 64 -9.05 4.43 3.05
CA PRO A 64 -10.31 4.27 2.31
C PRO A 64 -10.15 3.43 1.03
N GLU A 65 -9.03 3.59 0.32
CA GLU A 65 -8.74 2.87 -0.93
C GLU A 65 -8.54 1.37 -0.66
N VAL A 66 -7.79 1.01 0.38
CA VAL A 66 -7.57 -0.38 0.79
C VAL A 66 -8.88 -1.00 1.29
N LEU A 67 -9.71 -0.25 2.02
CA LEU A 67 -11.03 -0.73 2.46
C LEU A 67 -11.96 -1.01 1.26
N GLU A 68 -11.99 -0.11 0.29
CA GLU A 68 -12.81 -0.29 -0.92
C GLU A 68 -12.31 -1.48 -1.74
N LEU A 69 -10.99 -1.61 -1.92
CA LEU A 69 -10.40 -2.79 -2.57
C LEU A 69 -10.79 -4.08 -1.83
N ALA A 70 -10.67 -4.09 -0.50
CA ALA A 70 -11.02 -5.25 0.31
C ALA A 70 -12.50 -5.63 0.19
N ARG A 71 -13.41 -4.66 0.09
CA ARG A 71 -14.84 -4.91 -0.16
C ARG A 71 -15.08 -5.57 -1.53
N ARG A 72 -14.43 -5.05 -2.58
CA ARG A 72 -14.53 -5.61 -3.94
C ARG A 72 -13.98 -7.04 -4.00
N VAL A 73 -12.84 -7.27 -3.38
CA VAL A 73 -12.23 -8.61 -3.30
C VAL A 73 -13.14 -9.57 -2.54
N ALA A 74 -13.67 -9.19 -1.38
CA ALA A 74 -14.61 -10.03 -0.63
C ALA A 74 -15.84 -10.39 -1.45
N ALA A 75 -16.43 -9.43 -2.16
CA ALA A 75 -17.60 -9.66 -3.02
C ALA A 75 -17.26 -10.59 -4.21
N ARG A 76 -16.10 -10.38 -4.87
CA ARG A 76 -15.67 -11.18 -6.03
C ARG A 76 -15.45 -12.65 -5.67
N TYR A 77 -14.85 -12.92 -4.52
CA TYR A 77 -14.47 -14.26 -4.08
C TYR A 77 -15.44 -14.89 -3.09
N ALA A 78 -16.62 -14.30 -2.90
CA ALA A 78 -17.62 -14.74 -1.93
C ALA A 78 -17.03 -14.94 -0.51
N GLY A 79 -16.04 -14.11 -0.16
CA GLY A 79 -15.36 -14.12 1.13
C GLY A 79 -15.93 -13.09 2.09
N THR A 80 -15.44 -13.10 3.33
CA THR A 80 -15.78 -12.05 4.29
C THR A 80 -14.79 -10.89 4.25
N LEU A 81 -15.27 -9.66 4.49
CA LEU A 81 -14.40 -8.49 4.59
C LEU A 81 -13.30 -8.69 5.66
N SER A 82 -13.62 -9.35 6.78
CA SER A 82 -12.67 -9.61 7.86
C SER A 82 -11.50 -10.50 7.43
N ASP A 83 -11.72 -11.46 6.53
CA ASP A 83 -10.67 -12.34 6.02
C ASP A 83 -9.72 -11.59 5.10
N VAL A 84 -10.28 -10.76 4.21
CA VAL A 84 -9.46 -9.91 3.33
C VAL A 84 -8.66 -8.88 4.12
N LEU A 85 -9.26 -8.21 5.11
CA LEU A 85 -8.55 -7.23 5.95
C LEU A 85 -7.41 -7.86 6.77
N ARG A 86 -7.52 -9.13 7.13
CA ARG A 86 -6.44 -9.87 7.80
C ARG A 86 -5.22 -10.05 6.90
N ALA A 87 -5.43 -10.21 5.60
CA ALA A 87 -4.35 -10.27 4.61
C ALA A 87 -3.79 -8.86 4.30
N ALA A 88 -4.68 -7.86 4.19
CA ALA A 88 -4.34 -6.50 3.78
C ALA A 88 -3.55 -5.72 4.83
N VAL A 89 -3.88 -5.86 6.12
CA VAL A 89 -3.27 -5.06 7.19
C VAL A 89 -2.42 -5.96 8.10
N PRO A 90 -1.08 -5.80 8.09
CA PRO A 90 -0.18 -6.65 8.88
C PRO A 90 -0.46 -6.59 10.38
N PRO A 91 -0.08 -7.62 11.15
CA PRO A 91 -0.15 -7.58 12.61
C PRO A 91 0.56 -6.37 13.19
N ARG A 92 -0.05 -5.77 14.22
CA ARG A 92 0.45 -4.57 14.88
C ARG A 92 1.76 -4.82 15.62
N VAL A 93 2.72 -3.90 15.48
CA VAL A 93 3.92 -3.80 16.32
C VAL A 93 3.90 -2.46 17.04
N ALA A 94 3.44 -2.45 18.30
CA ALA A 94 3.13 -1.23 19.07
C ALA A 94 4.31 -0.25 19.18
N ARG A 95 5.56 -0.77 19.26
CA ARG A 95 6.77 0.07 19.35
C ARG A 95 6.93 0.94 18.10
N LEU A 96 6.72 0.36 16.92
CA LEU A 96 6.89 1.07 15.65
C LEU A 96 5.85 2.20 15.47
N GLU A 97 4.63 2.01 15.93
CA GLU A 97 3.62 3.07 15.90
C GLU A 97 3.98 4.23 16.83
N LYS A 98 4.55 3.95 18.01
CA LYS A 98 5.03 5.00 18.91
C LYS A 98 6.21 5.78 18.31
N GLU A 99 7.12 5.09 17.61
CA GLU A 99 8.22 5.71 16.89
C GLU A 99 7.71 6.62 15.75
N LEU A 100 6.69 6.19 15.01
CA LEU A 100 6.04 6.99 13.97
C LEU A 100 5.40 8.25 14.56
N GLN A 101 4.58 8.10 15.60
CA GLN A 101 3.92 9.23 16.28
C GLN A 101 4.92 10.25 16.84
N ALA A 102 6.02 9.77 17.42
CA ALA A 102 7.09 10.67 17.91
C ALA A 102 7.70 11.49 16.78
N ARG A 103 7.98 10.88 15.63
CA ARG A 103 8.49 11.58 14.44
C ARG A 103 7.50 12.59 13.87
N GLU A 104 6.21 12.23 13.83
CA GLU A 104 5.15 13.14 13.37
C GLU A 104 5.01 14.35 14.31
N ALA A 105 5.07 14.13 15.64
CA ALA A 105 5.04 15.18 16.62
C ALA A 105 6.27 16.11 16.53
N GLU A 106 7.46 15.55 16.33
CA GLU A 106 8.68 16.34 16.11
C GLU A 106 8.60 17.17 14.82
N ALA A 107 8.11 16.58 13.74
CA ALA A 107 7.91 17.29 12.47
C ALA A 107 6.87 18.42 12.60
N ALA A 108 5.77 18.17 13.31
CA ALA A 108 4.76 19.19 13.58
C ALA A 108 5.32 20.35 14.45
N ALA A 109 6.16 20.05 15.44
CA ALA A 109 6.78 21.05 16.31
C ALA A 109 7.83 21.94 15.59
N GLN A 110 8.39 21.46 14.45
CA GLN A 110 9.35 22.18 13.63
C GLN A 110 8.71 23.07 12.56
N LEU A 111 7.39 22.99 12.36
CA LEU A 111 6.65 23.89 11.47
C LEU A 111 6.51 25.26 12.15
N PRO A 112 6.93 26.38 11.50
CA PRO A 112 6.74 27.71 12.06
C PRO A 112 5.26 28.03 12.23
N ALA A 113 4.87 28.59 13.38
CA ALA A 113 3.50 28.89 13.79
C ALA A 113 2.76 29.93 12.92
N SER A 114 3.26 30.28 11.75
CA SER A 114 2.74 31.29 10.84
C SER A 114 2.47 30.79 9.42
N ALA A 115 2.08 29.54 9.24
CA ALA A 115 1.58 29.08 7.95
C ALA A 115 0.05 29.08 7.97
N THR A 116 -0.56 30.11 7.41
CA THR A 116 -1.96 30.11 6.97
C THR A 116 -2.17 28.89 6.08
N PRO A 117 -3.24 28.10 6.26
CA PRO A 117 -3.47 26.94 5.40
C PRO A 117 -3.54 27.41 3.95
N PRO A 118 -2.80 26.78 3.02
CA PRO A 118 -2.82 27.17 1.62
C PRO A 118 -4.23 26.94 1.06
N SER A 119 -4.72 27.96 0.35
CA SER A 119 -5.93 27.86 -0.45
C SER A 119 -5.78 26.72 -1.48
N PRO A 120 -6.87 26.01 -1.85
CA PRO A 120 -6.82 24.84 -2.74
C PRO A 120 -6.23 25.10 -4.15
N ALA A 121 -5.81 26.34 -4.44
CA ALA A 121 -5.29 26.75 -5.76
C ALA A 121 -3.76 26.81 -5.86
N GLU A 122 -3.01 26.61 -4.75
CA GLU A 122 -1.54 26.65 -4.76
C GLU A 122 -0.94 25.35 -4.23
N LEU A 123 -0.93 24.32 -5.07
CA LEU A 123 -0.04 23.19 -4.89
C LEU A 123 1.38 23.66 -5.21
N PRO A 124 2.37 23.57 -4.29
CA PRO A 124 3.74 23.90 -4.61
C PRO A 124 4.23 23.00 -5.74
N ALA A 125 4.73 23.62 -6.80
CA ALA A 125 5.45 22.92 -7.86
C ALA A 125 6.54 22.06 -7.22
N ALA A 126 6.50 20.75 -7.53
CA ALA A 126 7.42 19.75 -7.00
C ALA A 126 8.86 20.27 -7.03
N ALA A 127 9.54 20.16 -5.89
CA ALA A 127 10.97 20.44 -5.80
C ALA A 127 11.67 19.71 -6.94
N LYS A 128 12.47 20.44 -7.73
CA LYS A 128 13.22 19.87 -8.86
C LYS A 128 14.09 18.74 -8.32
N PRO A 129 13.98 17.52 -8.85
CA PRO A 129 14.91 16.45 -8.51
C PRO A 129 16.33 16.89 -8.88
N GLY A 130 17.30 16.59 -8.01
CA GLY A 130 18.71 16.72 -8.35
C GLY A 130 19.03 15.88 -9.60
N PRO A 131 20.15 16.18 -10.31
CA PRO A 131 20.44 15.53 -11.57
C PRO A 131 20.52 14.02 -11.39
N PRO A 132 19.72 13.22 -12.13
CA PRO A 132 19.80 11.76 -12.06
C PRO A 132 21.15 11.34 -12.67
N ALA A 133 21.82 10.44 -12.00
CA ALA A 133 22.86 9.65 -12.63
C ALA A 133 22.26 8.92 -13.84
N THR A 134 22.91 9.07 -14.97
CA THR A 134 22.48 8.68 -16.32
C THR A 134 22.16 7.19 -16.49
N PRO A 135 20.90 6.76 -16.43
CA PRO A 135 20.43 5.47 -16.94
C PRO A 135 19.50 5.57 -18.16
N GLU A 136 19.13 6.79 -18.60
CA GLU A 136 18.05 6.97 -19.59
C GLU A 136 18.26 6.26 -20.95
N ALA A 137 19.49 6.03 -21.38
CA ALA A 137 19.77 5.37 -22.65
C ALA A 137 19.55 3.84 -22.59
N ASP A 138 19.78 3.22 -21.43
CA ASP A 138 19.80 1.77 -21.27
C ASP A 138 18.38 1.21 -20.96
N GLU A 139 17.58 1.94 -20.19
CA GLU A 139 16.20 1.59 -19.83
C GLU A 139 15.26 1.60 -21.03
N SER A 140 15.41 2.61 -21.88
CA SER A 140 14.67 2.76 -23.13
C SER A 140 14.99 1.65 -24.14
N GLN A 141 16.21 1.07 -24.07
CA GLN A 141 16.66 0.05 -25.01
C GLN A 141 15.98 -1.30 -24.73
N ALA A 142 15.85 -1.71 -23.48
CA ALA A 142 15.19 -2.97 -23.12
C ALA A 142 13.71 -2.98 -23.53
N TRP A 143 12.96 -1.91 -23.23
CA TRP A 143 11.57 -1.76 -23.66
C TRP A 143 11.42 -1.52 -25.17
N GLY A 144 12.48 -1.03 -25.85
CA GLY A 144 12.50 -0.84 -27.29
C GLY A 144 12.34 -2.12 -28.12
N SER A 145 12.61 -3.29 -27.52
CA SER A 145 12.40 -4.60 -28.13
C SER A 145 10.93 -5.05 -28.15
N TYR A 146 10.06 -4.38 -27.40
CA TYR A 146 8.63 -4.69 -27.31
C TYR A 146 7.81 -3.74 -28.14
N THR A 147 6.76 -4.25 -28.79
CA THR A 147 5.79 -3.43 -29.52
C THR A 147 5.18 -2.39 -28.56
N ASN A 148 5.27 -1.11 -28.92
CA ASN A 148 4.82 0.02 -28.09
C ASN A 148 5.54 0.19 -26.74
N GLY A 149 6.63 -0.54 -26.44
CA GLY A 149 7.30 -0.47 -25.15
C GLY A 149 7.81 0.94 -24.80
N ARG A 150 8.41 1.66 -25.76
CA ARG A 150 8.82 3.06 -25.55
C ARG A 150 7.64 3.99 -25.30
N SER A 151 6.53 3.78 -26.02
CA SER A 151 5.31 4.54 -25.83
C SER A 151 4.72 4.29 -24.43
N PHE A 152 4.72 3.03 -23.97
CA PHE A 152 4.27 2.67 -22.62
C PHE A 152 5.06 3.43 -21.54
N LEU A 153 6.39 3.42 -21.58
CA LEU A 153 7.23 4.18 -20.64
C LEU A 153 6.96 5.70 -20.71
N LYS A 154 6.77 6.25 -21.92
CA LYS A 154 6.46 7.66 -22.11
C LYS A 154 5.14 8.04 -21.42
N HIS A 155 4.10 7.22 -21.55
CA HIS A 155 2.81 7.46 -20.88
C HIS A 155 2.93 7.34 -19.35
N LEU A 156 3.70 6.38 -18.83
CA LEU A 156 3.98 6.29 -17.39
C LEU A 156 4.69 7.54 -16.87
N LYS A 157 5.72 8.03 -17.57
CA LYS A 157 6.44 9.28 -17.22
C LYS A 157 5.52 10.52 -17.28
N ALA A 158 4.53 10.52 -18.17
CA ALA A 158 3.54 11.60 -18.27
C ALA A 158 2.47 11.55 -17.16
N GLY A 159 2.44 10.50 -16.34
CA GLY A 159 1.42 10.32 -15.30
C GLY A 159 0.12 9.72 -15.82
N ASP A 160 0.12 9.18 -17.04
CA ASP A 160 -1.01 8.42 -17.59
C ASP A 160 -1.12 7.04 -16.92
N SER A 161 -2.20 6.32 -17.21
CA SER A 161 -2.47 4.99 -16.67
C SER A 161 -2.58 3.93 -17.78
N PRO A 162 -1.50 3.70 -18.57
CA PRO A 162 -1.51 2.70 -19.63
C PRO A 162 -1.63 1.30 -19.05
N ARG A 163 -2.26 0.39 -19.80
CA ARG A 163 -2.35 -1.04 -19.44
C ARG A 163 -1.60 -1.86 -20.46
N ALA A 164 -0.86 -2.86 -20.00
CA ALA A 164 -0.11 -3.77 -20.86
C ALA A 164 -0.09 -5.19 -20.28
N ALA A 165 -0.20 -6.18 -21.14
CA ALA A 165 0.23 -7.55 -20.88
C ALA A 165 1.53 -7.77 -21.66
N VAL A 166 2.59 -8.21 -20.97
CA VAL A 166 3.93 -8.31 -21.54
C VAL A 166 4.43 -9.75 -21.39
N SER A 167 4.61 -10.44 -22.51
CA SER A 167 5.30 -11.74 -22.51
C SER A 167 6.80 -11.51 -22.54
N VAL A 168 7.47 -11.84 -21.44
CA VAL A 168 8.92 -11.67 -21.33
C VAL A 168 9.61 -12.95 -21.72
N LEU A 169 10.52 -12.88 -22.68
CA LEU A 169 11.40 -14.00 -23.00
C LEU A 169 12.29 -14.30 -21.80
N ARG A 170 12.46 -15.59 -21.50
CA ARG A 170 13.42 -16.03 -20.48
C ARG A 170 14.81 -15.58 -20.87
N GLY A 171 15.31 -14.56 -20.18
CA GLY A 171 16.64 -14.00 -20.40
C GLY A 171 17.22 -13.50 -19.09
N TYR A 172 18.55 -13.63 -18.96
CA TYR A 172 19.30 -13.04 -17.87
C TYR A 172 19.99 -11.76 -18.34
N GLY A 173 20.31 -10.87 -17.42
CA GLY A 173 21.00 -9.63 -17.72
C GLY A 173 20.05 -8.42 -17.90
N ARG A 174 20.51 -7.41 -18.63
CA ARG A 174 19.83 -6.09 -18.74
C ARG A 174 18.42 -6.16 -19.32
N GLY A 175 18.13 -7.12 -20.18
CA GLY A 175 16.81 -7.38 -20.75
C GLY A 175 15.94 -8.33 -19.93
N GLY A 176 16.40 -8.76 -18.75
CA GLY A 176 15.62 -9.63 -17.86
C GLY A 176 14.41 -8.92 -17.25
N TRP A 177 13.40 -9.69 -16.91
CA TRP A 177 12.13 -9.18 -16.39
C TRP A 177 12.27 -8.20 -15.19
N PRO A 178 13.21 -8.38 -14.22
CA PRO A 178 13.30 -7.45 -13.11
C PRO A 178 13.69 -6.04 -13.56
N ASN A 179 14.60 -5.93 -14.54
CA ASN A 179 15.04 -4.65 -15.07
C ASN A 179 13.97 -3.97 -15.91
N LEU A 180 13.16 -4.72 -16.66
CA LEU A 180 12.00 -4.18 -17.38
C LEU A 180 10.98 -3.58 -16.40
N ILE A 181 10.65 -4.31 -15.32
CA ILE A 181 9.75 -3.80 -14.29
C ILE A 181 10.37 -2.59 -13.57
N ALA A 182 11.65 -2.66 -13.20
CA ALA A 182 12.34 -1.54 -12.54
C ALA A 182 12.33 -0.26 -13.39
N ALA A 183 12.53 -0.38 -14.71
CA ALA A 183 12.42 0.75 -15.63
C ALA A 183 11.00 1.34 -15.68
N ALA A 184 9.96 0.50 -15.67
CA ALA A 184 8.57 0.97 -15.62
C ALA A 184 8.25 1.66 -14.28
N VAL A 185 8.75 1.12 -13.16
CA VAL A 185 8.63 1.74 -11.83
C VAL A 185 9.37 3.07 -11.78
N ALA A 186 10.59 3.16 -12.31
CA ALA A 186 11.33 4.42 -12.40
C ALA A 186 10.58 5.47 -13.25
N ALA A 187 9.97 5.04 -14.36
CA ALA A 187 9.17 5.91 -15.20
C ALA A 187 7.96 6.50 -14.47
N VAL A 188 7.21 5.68 -13.73
CA VAL A 188 6.06 6.18 -12.94
C VAL A 188 6.51 7.03 -11.76
N ARG A 189 7.66 6.69 -11.13
CA ARG A 189 8.23 7.52 -10.07
C ARG A 189 8.63 8.91 -10.56
N ALA A 190 9.12 9.03 -11.78
CA ALA A 190 9.42 10.31 -12.41
C ALA A 190 8.18 11.22 -12.58
N SER A 191 6.98 10.66 -12.67
CA SER A 191 5.71 11.42 -12.65
C SER A 191 5.23 11.80 -11.24
N GLY A 192 5.98 11.48 -10.18
CA GLY A 192 5.60 11.70 -8.77
C GLY A 192 4.62 10.67 -8.21
N ARG A 193 4.25 9.63 -8.97
CA ARG A 193 3.30 8.58 -8.56
C ARG A 193 4.03 7.39 -7.95
N GLY A 194 3.30 6.58 -7.17
CA GLY A 194 3.81 5.37 -6.54
C GLY A 194 3.58 4.11 -7.38
N ALA A 195 4.19 3.00 -6.94
CA ALA A 195 4.04 1.71 -7.60
C ALA A 195 3.87 0.55 -6.60
N VAL A 196 3.16 -0.47 -7.04
CA VAL A 196 3.06 -1.78 -6.37
C VAL A 196 3.56 -2.85 -7.34
N VAL A 197 4.50 -3.68 -6.87
CA VAL A 197 5.02 -4.83 -7.62
C VAL A 197 4.76 -6.09 -6.82
N VAL A 198 3.97 -7.00 -7.38
CA VAL A 198 3.64 -8.30 -6.78
C VAL A 198 4.38 -9.39 -7.53
N VAL A 199 5.09 -10.23 -6.80
CA VAL A 199 5.85 -11.37 -7.31
C VAL A 199 5.41 -12.67 -6.61
N PRO A 200 5.55 -13.85 -7.23
CA PRO A 200 5.03 -15.08 -6.68
C PRO A 200 5.78 -15.54 -5.42
N ASP A 201 7.10 -15.45 -5.40
CA ASP A 201 7.92 -16.03 -4.34
C ASP A 201 9.05 -15.10 -3.83
N TYR A 202 9.78 -15.56 -2.81
CA TYR A 202 10.88 -14.80 -2.19
C TYR A 202 12.10 -14.65 -3.10
N ARG A 203 12.35 -15.59 -4.03
CA ARG A 203 13.50 -15.54 -4.95
C ARG A 203 13.30 -14.45 -5.99
N ASP A 204 12.09 -14.35 -6.49
CA ASP A 204 11.71 -13.28 -7.41
C ASP A 204 11.62 -11.94 -6.68
N LEU A 205 11.21 -11.94 -5.41
CA LEU A 205 11.24 -10.75 -4.57
C LEU A 205 12.67 -10.21 -4.39
N ASP A 206 13.64 -11.06 -4.10
CA ASP A 206 15.05 -10.66 -3.95
C ASP A 206 15.63 -10.11 -5.26
N ARG A 207 15.28 -10.72 -6.40
CA ARG A 207 15.69 -10.25 -7.73
C ARG A 207 15.09 -8.91 -8.07
N MET A 208 13.81 -8.73 -7.75
CA MET A 208 13.09 -7.48 -8.02
C MET A 208 13.60 -6.35 -7.14
N GLU A 209 13.80 -6.58 -5.85
CA GLU A 209 14.36 -5.59 -4.92
C GLU A 209 15.75 -5.13 -5.38
N LYS A 210 16.62 -6.06 -5.78
CA LYS A 210 17.93 -5.73 -6.32
C LYS A 210 17.85 -4.86 -7.59
N ALA A 211 16.90 -5.13 -8.47
CA ALA A 211 16.70 -4.33 -9.67
C ALA A 211 16.15 -2.94 -9.36
N LEU A 212 15.23 -2.83 -8.40
CA LEU A 212 14.68 -1.55 -7.95
C LEU A 212 15.74 -0.68 -7.27
N THR A 213 16.57 -1.25 -6.38
CA THR A 213 17.64 -0.50 -5.69
C THR A 213 18.76 -0.01 -6.63
N ALA A 214 18.86 -0.61 -7.84
CA ALA A 214 19.78 -0.12 -8.87
C ALA A 214 19.30 1.16 -9.56
N VAL A 215 18.00 1.49 -9.50
CA VAL A 215 17.40 2.63 -10.22
C VAL A 215 16.68 3.63 -9.31
N LEU A 216 16.41 3.26 -8.07
CA LEU A 216 15.70 4.08 -7.09
C LEU A 216 16.44 4.11 -5.75
N PRO A 217 16.30 5.18 -4.95
CA PRO A 217 16.78 5.21 -3.58
C PRO A 217 16.14 4.09 -2.75
N GLU A 218 16.91 3.44 -1.90
CA GLU A 218 16.39 2.40 -0.98
C GLU A 218 15.30 2.94 -0.06
N SER A 219 15.37 4.23 0.29
CA SER A 219 14.33 4.91 1.05
C SER A 219 12.96 4.95 0.37
N ASP A 220 12.90 4.89 -0.95
CA ASP A 220 11.64 4.88 -1.71
C ASP A 220 10.96 3.50 -1.72
N ILE A 221 11.71 2.44 -1.40
CA ILE A 221 11.29 1.05 -1.54
C ILE A 221 10.87 0.48 -0.19
N ALA A 222 9.73 -0.20 -0.17
CA ALA A 222 9.21 -0.93 0.97
C ALA A 222 8.92 -2.39 0.58
N ARG A 223 9.70 -3.31 1.15
CA ARG A 223 9.55 -4.76 0.99
C ARG A 223 8.44 -5.28 1.90
N LEU A 224 7.47 -6.00 1.35
CA LEU A 224 6.33 -6.59 2.07
C LEU A 224 6.30 -8.10 1.86
N SER A 225 6.94 -8.83 2.78
CA SER A 225 6.91 -10.29 2.82
C SER A 225 6.56 -10.78 4.22
N SER A 226 5.80 -11.87 4.29
CA SER A 226 5.56 -12.59 5.56
C SER A 226 6.82 -13.25 6.10
N ASP A 227 7.74 -13.63 5.23
CA ASP A 227 8.96 -14.36 5.55
C ASP A 227 10.00 -13.47 6.25
N ASP A 228 9.93 -12.15 6.05
CA ASP A 228 10.80 -11.18 6.74
C ASP A 228 10.43 -11.01 8.23
N GLY A 229 9.33 -11.61 8.69
CA GLY A 229 8.82 -11.47 10.04
C GLY A 229 7.96 -10.22 10.27
N ALA A 230 7.32 -10.16 11.43
CA ALA A 230 6.29 -9.14 11.71
C ALA A 230 6.86 -7.71 11.79
N THR A 231 8.03 -7.52 12.39
CA THR A 231 8.59 -6.19 12.65
C THR A 231 9.06 -5.48 11.37
N PRO A 232 9.90 -6.07 10.50
CA PRO A 232 10.27 -5.45 9.23
C PRO A 232 9.06 -5.19 8.33
N ARG A 233 8.16 -6.17 8.19
CA ARG A 233 6.95 -6.05 7.39
C ARG A 233 6.07 -4.89 7.87
N TYR A 234 5.83 -4.76 9.18
CA TYR A 234 5.01 -3.68 9.72
C TYR A 234 5.69 -2.32 9.60
N ARG A 235 7.03 -2.24 9.77
CA ARG A 235 7.79 -1.01 9.54
C ARG A 235 7.63 -0.52 8.10
N ASN A 236 7.81 -1.40 7.13
CA ASN A 236 7.66 -1.06 5.71
C ASN A 236 6.22 -0.69 5.34
N PHE A 237 5.24 -1.35 5.94
CA PHE A 237 3.83 -0.97 5.80
C PHE A 237 3.57 0.45 6.31
N LEU A 238 4.11 0.83 7.48
CA LEU A 238 3.97 2.19 8.01
C LEU A 238 4.68 3.24 7.14
N ARG A 239 5.84 2.89 6.55
CA ARG A 239 6.55 3.76 5.59
C ARG A 239 5.75 4.04 4.30
N LEU A 240 4.94 3.09 3.85
CA LEU A 240 4.02 3.30 2.74
C LEU A 240 2.84 4.16 3.17
N LEU A 241 2.35 3.94 4.37
CA LEU A 241 1.20 4.64 4.93
C LEU A 241 1.49 6.13 5.17
N ASP A 242 2.66 6.46 5.75
CA ASP A 242 3.12 7.84 5.98
C ASP A 242 3.69 8.49 4.71
N GLY A 243 3.84 7.72 3.64
CA GLY A 243 4.34 8.16 2.36
C GLY A 243 5.85 8.40 2.32
N SER A 244 6.63 7.96 3.31
CA SER A 244 8.10 7.99 3.26
C SER A 244 8.69 6.97 2.28
N ALA A 245 7.95 5.88 1.97
CA ALA A 245 8.20 5.02 0.83
C ALA A 245 7.08 5.16 -0.21
N LYS A 246 7.41 4.98 -1.48
CA LYS A 246 6.48 5.17 -2.61
C LYS A 246 6.35 3.92 -3.48
N VAL A 247 7.19 2.93 -3.29
CA VAL A 247 7.20 1.68 -4.06
C VAL A 247 7.06 0.52 -3.10
N ALA A 248 5.98 -0.22 -3.23
CA ALA A 248 5.80 -1.49 -2.54
C ALA A 248 6.26 -2.64 -3.45
N VAL A 249 7.09 -3.52 -2.94
CA VAL A 249 7.45 -4.78 -3.59
C VAL A 249 7.22 -5.93 -2.63
N GLY A 250 6.58 -6.99 -3.07
CA GLY A 250 6.30 -8.11 -2.18
C GLY A 250 5.55 -9.25 -2.82
N THR A 251 5.21 -10.23 -2.01
CA THR A 251 4.36 -11.35 -2.42
C THR A 251 2.88 -10.98 -2.29
N ARG A 252 1.97 -11.93 -2.40
CA ARG A 252 0.49 -11.75 -2.43
C ARG A 252 -0.07 -10.56 -1.66
N SER A 253 0.34 -10.41 -0.40
CA SER A 253 -0.20 -9.34 0.45
C SER A 253 0.22 -7.93 0.04
N ALA A 254 1.25 -7.79 -0.79
CA ALA A 254 1.66 -6.49 -1.33
C ALA A 254 0.61 -5.87 -2.26
N ALA A 255 -0.31 -6.68 -2.82
CA ALA A 255 -1.44 -6.19 -3.60
C ALA A 255 -2.34 -5.20 -2.81
N PHE A 256 -2.32 -5.26 -1.48
CA PHE A 256 -3.06 -4.37 -0.57
C PHE A 256 -2.19 -3.24 0.02
N ALA A 257 -0.99 -3.01 -0.52
CA ALA A 257 -0.10 -1.99 0.01
C ALA A 257 -0.72 -0.58 -0.07
N PRO A 258 -0.72 0.22 1.01
CA PRO A 258 -1.32 1.55 1.04
C PRO A 258 -0.41 2.59 0.38
N VAL A 259 -0.12 2.41 -0.90
CA VAL A 259 0.72 3.32 -1.67
C VAL A 259 -0.07 4.56 -2.06
N ALA A 260 0.35 5.72 -1.55
CA ALA A 260 -0.27 6.99 -1.91
C ALA A 260 0.00 7.35 -3.39
N ASN A 261 -1.00 7.97 -4.04
CA ASN A 261 -0.93 8.38 -5.45
C ASN A 261 -0.44 7.25 -6.38
N LEU A 262 -1.06 6.09 -6.27
CA LEU A 262 -0.70 4.88 -7.02
C LEU A 262 -0.81 5.12 -8.54
N GLY A 263 0.27 4.83 -9.27
CA GLY A 263 0.37 5.01 -10.72
C GLY A 263 0.63 3.74 -11.52
N LEU A 264 1.16 2.72 -10.86
CA LEU A 264 1.50 1.45 -11.52
C LEU A 264 1.26 0.27 -10.58
N VAL A 265 0.59 -0.74 -11.06
CA VAL A 265 0.51 -2.06 -10.43
C VAL A 265 1.09 -3.08 -11.40
N VAL A 266 2.02 -3.90 -10.93
CA VAL A 266 2.62 -4.99 -11.69
C VAL A 266 2.37 -6.30 -10.98
N CYS A 267 1.88 -7.30 -11.69
CA CYS A 267 1.85 -8.69 -11.28
C CYS A 267 2.81 -9.46 -12.18
N TRP A 268 3.92 -9.92 -11.61
CA TRP A 268 4.91 -10.72 -12.34
C TRP A 268 4.52 -12.19 -12.29
N ASP A 269 4.63 -12.88 -13.43
CA ASP A 269 4.28 -14.30 -13.61
C ASP A 269 2.86 -14.58 -13.09
N ASP A 270 1.90 -13.86 -13.66
CA ASP A 270 0.51 -13.81 -13.20
C ASP A 270 -0.24 -15.15 -13.29
N GLY A 271 0.35 -16.13 -13.92
CA GLY A 271 -0.13 -17.52 -14.01
C GLY A 271 0.39 -18.44 -12.91
N ASP A 272 1.32 -17.99 -12.05
CA ASP A 272 1.89 -18.83 -11.00
C ASP A 272 0.88 -19.05 -9.84
N ASP A 273 0.71 -20.30 -9.42
CA ASP A 273 -0.21 -20.70 -8.35
C ASP A 273 0.15 -20.07 -6.97
N LEU A 274 1.39 -19.63 -6.78
CA LEU A 274 1.83 -18.93 -5.58
C LEU A 274 1.15 -17.56 -5.40
N HIS A 275 0.52 -17.03 -6.44
CA HIS A 275 -0.33 -15.84 -6.33
C HIS A 275 -1.68 -16.12 -5.67
N ILE A 276 -2.07 -17.38 -5.49
CA ILE A 276 -3.32 -17.76 -4.84
C ILE A 276 -3.12 -17.80 -3.32
N ASP A 277 -3.99 -17.14 -2.56
CA ASP A 277 -3.96 -17.25 -1.11
C ASP A 277 -4.36 -18.68 -0.69
N GLN A 278 -3.61 -19.25 0.26
CA GLN A 278 -3.85 -20.59 0.79
C GLN A 278 -5.04 -20.65 1.77
N ARG A 279 -5.61 -19.51 2.10
CA ARG A 279 -6.75 -19.37 3.03
C ARG A 279 -7.94 -18.76 2.29
N ALA A 280 -9.15 -19.14 2.71
CA ALA A 280 -10.35 -18.49 2.23
C ALA A 280 -10.25 -16.96 2.43
N PRO A 281 -10.64 -16.17 1.44
CA PRO A 281 -11.35 -16.54 0.21
C PRO A 281 -10.49 -16.96 -1.00
N TYR A 282 -9.26 -17.42 -0.84
CA TYR A 282 -8.37 -17.91 -1.91
C TYR A 282 -8.14 -16.88 -3.03
N VAL A 283 -7.92 -15.64 -2.64
CA VAL A 283 -7.74 -14.51 -3.56
C VAL A 283 -6.51 -14.72 -4.43
N HIS A 284 -6.66 -14.46 -5.72
CA HIS A 284 -5.53 -14.40 -6.66
C HIS A 284 -5.06 -12.94 -6.79
N SER A 285 -3.75 -12.70 -6.63
CA SER A 285 -3.17 -11.34 -6.64
C SER A 285 -3.34 -10.57 -7.95
N ARG A 286 -3.58 -11.29 -9.05
CA ARG A 286 -3.83 -10.71 -10.37
C ARG A 286 -5.18 -10.00 -10.47
N ASP A 287 -6.20 -10.51 -9.79
CA ASP A 287 -7.59 -10.07 -9.91
C ASP A 287 -7.89 -8.81 -9.12
#